data_e2bfe53c9204fda84e023f867d049c3c
#
_entry.id   e2bfe53c9204fda84e023f867d049c3c
#
_cell.length_a   1.000
_cell.length_b   1.000
_cell.length_c   1.000
_cell.angle_alpha   90.00
_cell.angle_beta   90.00
_cell.angle_gamma   90.00
#
_symmetry.space_group_name_H-M   'P 1'
#
loop_
_entity.id
_entity.type
_entity.pdbx_description
1 polymer ?
#
loop_
_entity_poly.entity_id
_entity_poly.type
_entity_poly.pdbx_seq_one_letter_code
_entity_poly.pdbx_strand_id
1 'polypeptide(L)'
;KGIRFFLEVDQSKLAAEAGIELGLRRSTLLIFGNPPLGTQFLNARPEAGLDWPVRLLVQEDERGQVWAAYTDFAWIARRHGISASNEQFQTAAGVIASITSSVAAK
;
A
#
# COMPACT_ATOMS: atom_id res chain seq x y z
N LYS A 1 -8.58 14.53 4.52
CA LYS A 1 -7.11 14.50 4.53
C LYS A 1 -6.50 14.32 3.14
N GLY A 2 -7.29 14.44 2.09
CA GLY A 2 -6.80 14.31 0.73
C GLY A 2 -6.52 12.90 0.26
N ILE A 3 -6.87 11.90 1.04
CA ILE A 3 -6.70 10.50 0.65
C ILE A 3 -7.79 10.12 -0.35
N ARG A 4 -7.37 9.51 -1.44
CA ARG A 4 -8.27 9.05 -2.47
C ARG A 4 -8.13 7.55 -2.65
N PHE A 5 -9.24 6.84 -2.63
CA PHE A 5 -9.28 5.43 -2.92
C PHE A 5 -9.46 5.25 -4.43
N PHE A 6 -8.60 4.43 -5.05
CA PHE A 6 -8.64 4.23 -6.50
C PHE A 6 -9.27 2.91 -6.90
N LEU A 7 -8.82 1.82 -6.27
CA LEU A 7 -9.21 0.51 -6.74
C LEU A 7 -9.02 -0.54 -5.65
N GLU A 8 -9.90 -1.53 -5.68
CA GLU A 8 -9.77 -2.73 -4.85
C GLU A 8 -9.63 -3.93 -5.78
N VAL A 9 -8.63 -4.77 -5.53
CA VAL A 9 -8.43 -6.00 -6.30
C VAL A 9 -8.63 -7.19 -5.37
N ASP A 10 -9.69 -7.94 -5.59
CA ASP A 10 -9.99 -9.16 -4.83
C ASP A 10 -9.21 -10.32 -5.45
N GLN A 11 -8.03 -10.58 -4.92
CA GLN A 11 -7.13 -11.60 -5.46
C GLN A 11 -7.69 -13.01 -5.26
N SER A 12 -8.41 -13.22 -4.17
CA SER A 12 -9.05 -14.51 -3.90
C SER A 12 -10.09 -14.83 -4.96
N LYS A 13 -10.88 -13.83 -5.34
CA LYS A 13 -11.90 -14.00 -6.37
C LYS A 13 -11.26 -14.27 -7.73
N LEU A 14 -10.18 -13.56 -8.06
CA LEU A 14 -9.47 -13.79 -9.30
C LEU A 14 -8.90 -15.20 -9.40
N ALA A 15 -8.37 -15.71 -8.29
CA ALA A 15 -7.86 -17.08 -8.24
C ALA A 15 -8.99 -18.09 -8.50
N ALA A 16 -10.14 -17.89 -7.87
CA ALA A 16 -11.30 -18.75 -8.06
C ALA A 16 -11.79 -18.71 -9.51
N GLU A 17 -11.84 -17.53 -10.11
CA GLU A 17 -12.27 -17.37 -11.50
C GLU A 17 -11.29 -18.03 -12.48
N ALA A 18 -10.01 -18.06 -12.13
CA ALA A 18 -9.01 -18.74 -12.94
C ALA A 18 -9.02 -20.26 -12.77
N GLY A 19 -9.82 -20.79 -11.85
CA GLY A 19 -9.90 -22.20 -11.58
C GLY A 19 -8.68 -22.76 -10.86
N ILE A 20 -7.94 -21.89 -10.16
CA ILE A 20 -6.72 -22.29 -9.46
C ILE A 20 -6.98 -22.30 -7.96
N GLU A 21 -6.89 -23.48 -7.37
CA GLU A 21 -6.96 -23.62 -5.92
C GLU A 21 -5.56 -23.62 -5.34
N LEU A 22 -5.15 -22.49 -4.80
CA LEU A 22 -3.85 -22.35 -4.20
C LEU A 22 -3.89 -22.43 -2.68
N GLY A 23 -5.03 -22.80 -2.12
CA GLY A 23 -5.23 -22.70 -0.70
C GLY A 23 -5.21 -21.25 -0.23
N LEU A 24 -5.36 -20.33 -1.15
CA LEU A 24 -5.33 -18.92 -0.85
C LEU A 24 -6.58 -18.52 -0.09
N ARG A 25 -6.40 -18.01 1.09
CA ARG A 25 -7.50 -17.46 1.87
C ARG A 25 -7.79 -16.06 1.35
N ARG A 26 -8.59 -15.28 2.08
CA ARG A 26 -8.94 -13.94 1.63
C ARG A 26 -7.69 -13.11 1.42
N SER A 27 -7.61 -12.48 0.27
CA SER A 27 -6.49 -11.61 -0.07
C SER A 27 -7.03 -10.49 -0.95
N THR A 28 -6.91 -9.27 -0.49
CA THR A 28 -7.43 -8.09 -1.17
C THR A 28 -6.36 -7.01 -1.21
N LEU A 29 -6.11 -6.48 -2.40
CA LEU A 29 -5.17 -5.38 -2.57
C LEU A 29 -5.95 -4.08 -2.70
N LEU A 30 -5.66 -3.12 -1.82
CA LEU A 30 -6.27 -1.80 -1.84
C LEU A 30 -5.27 -0.81 -2.44
N ILE A 31 -5.72 -0.02 -3.40
CA ILE A 31 -4.88 0.96 -4.08
C ILE A 31 -5.45 2.33 -3.79
N PHE A 32 -4.68 3.15 -3.09
CA PHE A 32 -5.12 4.48 -2.67
C PHE A 32 -3.91 5.41 -2.60
N GLY A 33 -4.19 6.69 -2.42
CA GLY A 33 -3.12 7.66 -2.29
C GLY A 33 -3.63 9.03 -1.96
N ASN A 34 -2.68 9.94 -1.78
CA ASN A 34 -2.93 11.35 -1.56
C ASN A 34 -2.34 12.09 -2.75
N PRO A 35 -3.17 12.51 -3.74
CA PRO A 35 -2.62 13.11 -4.95
C PRO A 35 -1.74 14.34 -4.71
N PRO A 36 -2.12 15.30 -3.83
CA PRO A 36 -1.22 16.42 -3.56
C PRO A 36 0.14 16.00 -3.02
N LEU A 37 0.17 14.99 -2.15
CA LEU A 37 1.42 14.50 -1.57
C LEU A 37 2.19 13.64 -2.56
N GLY A 38 1.50 12.71 -3.24
CA GLY A 38 2.12 11.81 -4.20
C GLY A 38 2.77 12.55 -5.36
N THR A 39 2.14 13.62 -5.83
CA THR A 39 2.67 14.43 -6.92
C THR A 39 4.03 15.03 -6.57
N GLN A 40 4.25 15.36 -5.31
CA GLN A 40 5.53 15.91 -4.87
C GLN A 40 6.66 14.89 -5.00
N PHE A 41 6.36 13.61 -4.73
CA PHE A 41 7.34 12.54 -4.96
C PHE A 41 7.66 12.41 -6.46
N LEU A 42 6.64 12.50 -7.31
CA LEU A 42 6.84 12.41 -8.75
C LEU A 42 7.64 13.60 -9.28
N ASN A 43 7.48 14.78 -8.70
CA ASN A 43 8.30 15.94 -9.06
C ASN A 43 9.77 15.72 -8.70
N ALA A 44 10.02 15.09 -7.56
CA ALA A 44 11.39 14.79 -7.14
C ALA A 44 12.02 13.71 -8.03
N ARG A 45 11.27 12.66 -8.33
CA ARG A 45 11.71 11.53 -9.14
C ARG A 45 10.51 10.94 -9.89
N PRO A 46 10.36 11.21 -11.19
CA PRO A 46 9.20 10.69 -11.95
C PRO A 46 9.07 9.17 -11.88
N GLU A 47 10.18 8.45 -11.78
CA GLU A 47 10.17 6.99 -11.68
C GLU A 47 9.48 6.49 -10.42
N ALA A 48 9.34 7.34 -9.40
CA ALA A 48 8.59 7.00 -8.20
C ALA A 48 7.13 6.66 -8.49
N GLY A 49 6.64 7.02 -9.68
CA GLY A 49 5.32 6.62 -10.14
C GLY A 49 5.12 5.10 -10.18
N LEU A 50 6.21 4.32 -10.19
CA LEU A 50 6.10 2.86 -10.07
C LEU A 50 5.53 2.43 -8.71
N ASP A 51 5.72 3.25 -7.69
CA ASP A 51 5.31 2.92 -6.33
C ASP A 51 4.16 3.81 -5.84
N TRP A 52 3.54 4.54 -6.73
CA TRP A 52 2.37 5.37 -6.42
C TRP A 52 1.28 5.07 -7.44
N PRO A 53 0.03 4.85 -7.07
CA PRO A 53 -0.54 4.95 -5.70
C PRO A 53 -0.03 3.87 -4.75
N VAL A 54 -0.24 4.12 -3.47
CA VAL A 54 0.14 3.19 -2.41
C VAL A 54 -0.73 1.94 -2.49
N ARG A 55 -0.13 0.80 -2.20
CA ARG A 55 -0.83 -0.48 -2.16
C ARG A 55 -0.79 -1.04 -0.75
N LEU A 56 -1.93 -1.46 -0.26
CA LEU A 56 -2.07 -2.11 1.03
C LEU A 56 -2.70 -3.47 0.81
N LEU A 57 -1.98 -4.51 1.17
CA LEU A 57 -2.48 -5.88 1.05
C LEU A 57 -3.14 -6.29 2.35
N VAL A 58 -4.41 -6.67 2.29
CA VAL A 58 -5.12 -7.21 3.45
C VAL A 58 -5.35 -8.69 3.17
N GLN A 59 -4.79 -9.55 4.01
CA GLN A 59 -4.87 -10.99 3.78
C GLN A 59 -5.11 -11.74 5.08
N GLU A 60 -5.72 -12.91 4.92
CA GLU A 60 -6.00 -13.83 6.01
C GLU A 60 -4.98 -14.96 5.96
N ASP A 61 -4.38 -15.29 7.11
CA ASP A 61 -3.43 -16.40 7.18
C ASP A 61 -4.13 -17.73 7.50
N GLU A 62 -3.34 -18.79 7.63
CA GLU A 62 -3.84 -20.14 7.89
C GLU A 62 -4.63 -20.26 9.18
N ARG A 63 -4.37 -19.36 10.12
CA ARG A 63 -5.04 -19.37 11.44
C ARG A 63 -6.26 -18.49 11.47
N GLY A 64 -6.62 -17.89 10.34
CA GLY A 64 -7.75 -16.97 10.25
C GLY A 64 -7.41 -15.56 10.76
N GLN A 65 -6.14 -15.26 11.00
CA GLN A 65 -5.73 -13.92 11.40
C GLN A 65 -5.61 -13.04 10.17
N VAL A 66 -6.01 -11.79 10.32
CA VAL A 66 -5.98 -10.79 9.24
C VAL A 66 -4.75 -9.90 9.42
N TRP A 67 -4.01 -9.74 8.34
CA TRP A 67 -2.79 -8.94 8.30
C TRP A 67 -2.92 -7.85 7.26
N ALA A 68 -2.33 -6.71 7.56
CA ALA A 68 -2.16 -5.62 6.60
C ALA A 68 -0.68 -5.49 6.29
N ALA A 69 -0.33 -5.64 5.02
CA ALA A 69 1.06 -5.61 4.57
C ALA A 69 1.25 -4.49 3.56
N TYR A 70 2.35 -3.77 3.67
CA TYR A 70 2.67 -2.69 2.74
C TYR A 70 4.18 -2.57 2.60
N THR A 71 4.61 -1.90 1.52
CA THR A 71 6.03 -1.68 1.28
C THR A 71 6.53 -0.57 2.18
N ASP A 72 7.65 -0.81 2.85
CA ASP A 72 8.31 0.18 3.68
C ASP A 72 8.68 1.42 2.85
N PHE A 73 8.23 2.58 3.27
CA PHE A 73 8.51 3.83 2.55
C PHE A 73 9.99 4.16 2.53
N ALA A 74 10.76 3.76 3.53
CA ALA A 74 12.20 3.96 3.52
C ALA A 74 12.84 3.20 2.37
N TRP A 75 12.36 2.00 2.10
CA TRP A 75 12.83 1.21 0.96
C TRP A 75 12.47 1.89 -0.37
N ILE A 76 11.25 2.40 -0.48
CA ILE A 76 10.80 3.13 -1.68
C ILE A 76 11.68 4.35 -1.91
N ALA A 77 11.96 5.10 -0.85
CA ALA A 77 12.81 6.29 -0.96
C ALA A 77 14.20 5.94 -1.47
N ARG A 78 14.80 4.86 -0.92
CA ARG A 78 16.12 4.41 -1.35
C ARG A 78 16.10 3.95 -2.81
N ARG A 79 15.05 3.24 -3.20
CA ARG A 79 14.90 2.74 -4.57
C ARG A 79 14.93 3.86 -5.59
N HIS A 80 14.33 5.00 -5.27
CA HIS A 80 14.21 6.13 -6.18
C HIS A 80 15.20 7.27 -5.89
N GLY A 81 16.10 7.07 -4.94
CA GLY A 81 17.09 8.08 -4.59
C GLY A 81 16.49 9.32 -3.92
N ILE A 82 15.37 9.16 -3.23
CA ILE A 82 14.72 10.24 -2.49
C ILE A 82 15.25 10.21 -1.06
N SER A 83 15.58 11.40 -0.51
CA SER A 83 16.06 11.49 0.86
C SER A 83 14.97 11.06 1.85
N ALA A 84 15.31 10.14 2.75
CA ALA A 84 14.39 9.69 3.79
C ALA A 84 14.05 10.79 4.79
N SER A 85 14.83 11.86 4.84
CA SER A 85 14.52 13.03 5.68
C SER A 85 13.60 14.04 4.98
N ASN A 86 13.20 13.75 3.74
CA ASN A 86 12.28 14.60 3.00
C ASN A 86 10.95 14.71 3.76
N GLU A 87 10.43 15.92 3.87
CA GLU A 87 9.20 16.20 4.61
C GLU A 87 8.01 15.42 4.06
N GLN A 88 7.89 15.35 2.75
CA GLN A 88 6.80 14.61 2.11
C GLN A 88 6.89 13.13 2.43
N PHE A 89 8.10 12.58 2.47
CA PHE A 89 8.31 11.19 2.85
C PHE A 89 7.85 10.94 4.28
N GLN A 90 8.22 11.82 5.21
CA GLN A 90 7.83 11.71 6.61
C GLN A 90 6.31 11.74 6.76
N THR A 91 5.65 12.63 6.02
CA THR A 91 4.21 12.76 6.04
C THR A 91 3.54 11.48 5.52
N ALA A 92 4.04 10.94 4.41
CA ALA A 92 3.49 9.72 3.82
C ALA A 92 3.63 8.53 4.78
N ALA A 93 4.79 8.38 5.39
CA ALA A 93 5.03 7.31 6.36
C ALA A 93 4.09 7.42 7.55
N GLY A 94 3.84 8.64 8.02
CA GLY A 94 2.92 8.88 9.13
C GLY A 94 1.47 8.51 8.79
N VAL A 95 1.04 8.83 7.57
CA VAL A 95 -0.32 8.50 7.12
C VAL A 95 -0.53 7.00 7.07
N ILE A 96 0.39 6.25 6.47
CA ILE A 96 0.21 4.80 6.37
C ILE A 96 0.30 4.13 7.74
N ALA A 97 1.17 4.63 8.62
CA ALA A 97 1.27 4.13 9.98
C ALA A 97 -0.05 4.33 10.74
N SER A 98 -0.69 5.48 10.55
CA SER A 98 -1.98 5.78 11.16
C SER A 98 -3.06 4.79 10.69
N ILE A 99 -3.09 4.52 9.39
CA ILE A 99 -4.07 3.59 8.81
C ILE A 99 -3.85 2.17 9.34
N THR A 100 -2.62 1.69 9.33
CA THR A 100 -2.31 0.33 9.79
C THR A 100 -2.50 0.16 11.28
N SER A 101 -2.21 1.19 12.06
CA SER A 101 -2.45 1.15 13.51
C SER A 101 -3.94 1.01 13.83
N SER A 102 -4.79 1.68 13.06
CA SER A 102 -6.23 1.59 13.29
C SER A 102 -6.76 0.18 13.03
N VAL A 103 -6.17 -0.55 12.09
CA VAL A 103 -6.49 -1.95 11.83
C VAL A 103 -5.96 -2.84 12.94
N ALA A 104 -4.72 -2.63 13.36
CA ALA A 104 -4.08 -3.45 14.40
C ALA A 104 -4.73 -3.28 15.77
N ALA A 105 -5.36 -2.15 16.02
CA ALA A 105 -6.02 -1.85 17.29
C ALA A 105 -7.29 -2.68 17.53
N LYS A 106 -7.73 -3.38 16.52
CA LYS A 106 -8.90 -4.25 16.61
C LYS A 106 -8.46 -5.69 16.89
#